data_88635fd3e19188634a886822bfef8117
#
_entry.id   88635fd3e19188634a886822bfef8117
#
_cell.length_a   1.000
_cell.length_b   1.000
_cell.length_c   1.000
_cell.angle_alpha   90.00
_cell.angle_beta   90.00
_cell.angle_gamma   90.00
#
_symmetry.space_group_name_H-M   'P 1'
#
loop_
_entity.id
_entity.type
_entity.pdbx_description
1 polymer ?
#
loop_
_entity_poly.entity_id
_entity_poly.type
_entity_poly.pdbx_seq_one_letter_code
_entity_poly.pdbx_strand_id
1 'polypeptide(L)'
;MRVFLLMAALMLSISAQAQKLKIRDRKPNALNGSQFAVAVSDIAIHLPEREKIIYKAIKKGNIPPFYRKLVKITDTLTINGALTTIEYYVIPDYIAIGTDSDYFYCPMTPALAQRVANKLKCSLPTRKMVNTIYQHAVIKLSPLPIPPIPAMITVPVFIKHTEMLKQQRDSLGNKFTPGNLVGGDKKDVIISNRIYNDTSNYHVVIYGWHKTTTGKAIQPLYARHLNNWADYSHGIRLIQNKVWVNGKATTIKKVLQSEHLNILLSDEGVIAKPYYPTKTNY
;
A
#
# COMPACT_ATOMS: atom_id res chain seq x y z
N MET A 1 -9.42 65.41 -4.13
CA MET A 1 -8.57 64.39 -4.77
C MET A 1 -8.54 63.15 -3.90
N ARG A 2 -9.34 62.14 -4.25
CA ARG A 2 -9.37 60.86 -3.52
C ARG A 2 -8.49 59.86 -4.27
N VAL A 3 -7.42 59.43 -3.65
CA VAL A 3 -6.52 58.40 -4.18
C VAL A 3 -7.10 57.03 -3.84
N PHE A 4 -7.54 56.28 -4.84
CA PHE A 4 -7.95 54.87 -4.70
C PHE A 4 -6.69 54.02 -4.73
N LEU A 5 -6.34 53.41 -3.57
CA LEU A 5 -5.36 52.32 -3.51
C LEU A 5 -6.03 51.02 -3.97
N LEU A 6 -5.68 50.55 -5.17
CA LEU A 6 -5.99 49.20 -5.62
C LEU A 6 -5.00 48.22 -4.93
N MET A 7 -5.48 47.48 -3.94
CA MET A 7 -4.79 46.28 -3.46
C MET A 7 -5.01 45.14 -4.45
N ALA A 8 -4.03 44.82 -5.28
CA ALA A 8 -4.02 43.62 -6.09
C ALA A 8 -3.68 42.43 -5.18
N ALA A 9 -4.69 41.66 -4.80
CA ALA A 9 -4.50 40.37 -4.13
C ALA A 9 -3.93 39.37 -5.14
N LEU A 10 -2.61 39.10 -5.06
CA LEU A 10 -1.95 38.06 -5.83
C LEU A 10 -2.40 36.72 -5.30
N MET A 11 -3.43 36.11 -5.88
CA MET A 11 -3.79 34.72 -5.60
C MET A 11 -2.70 33.84 -6.19
N LEU A 12 -1.75 33.43 -5.36
CA LEU A 12 -0.84 32.31 -5.66
C LEU A 12 -1.70 31.03 -5.74
N SER A 13 -2.14 30.70 -6.93
CA SER A 13 -2.67 29.37 -7.23
C SER A 13 -1.54 28.35 -7.07
N ILE A 14 -1.43 27.77 -5.87
CA ILE A 14 -0.58 26.59 -5.63
C ILE A 14 -1.23 25.45 -6.43
N SER A 15 -0.79 25.27 -7.67
CA SER A 15 -1.13 24.08 -8.44
C SER A 15 -0.62 22.88 -7.65
N ALA A 16 -1.54 22.12 -7.06
CA ALA A 16 -1.23 20.86 -6.39
C ALA A 16 -0.69 19.88 -7.43
N GLN A 17 0.63 19.92 -7.67
CA GLN A 17 1.28 18.95 -8.53
C GLN A 17 1.04 17.55 -7.97
N ALA A 18 0.35 16.73 -8.76
CA ALA A 18 0.12 15.33 -8.40
C ALA A 18 1.47 14.65 -8.17
N GLN A 19 1.65 14.12 -6.96
CA GLN A 19 2.89 13.42 -6.61
C GLN A 19 2.99 12.13 -7.44
N LYS A 20 4.19 11.88 -7.98
CA LYS A 20 4.46 10.71 -8.79
C LYS A 20 5.31 9.70 -8.03
N LEU A 21 4.99 8.42 -8.18
CA LEU A 21 5.82 7.34 -7.69
C LEU A 21 7.17 7.35 -8.42
N LYS A 22 8.28 7.31 -7.67
CA LYS A 22 9.64 7.33 -8.24
C LYS A 22 10.04 5.94 -8.75
N ILE A 23 9.60 5.60 -9.96
CA ILE A 23 9.87 4.35 -10.62
C ILE A 23 10.17 4.58 -12.11
N ARG A 24 10.95 3.70 -12.72
CA ARG A 24 11.22 3.69 -14.16
C ARG A 24 9.94 3.45 -14.95
N ASP A 25 9.89 3.94 -16.18
CA ASP A 25 8.80 3.62 -17.09
C ASP A 25 8.79 2.14 -17.44
N ARG A 26 7.59 1.60 -17.62
CA ARG A 26 7.38 0.24 -18.07
C ARG A 26 7.87 0.10 -19.52
N LYS A 27 8.70 -0.92 -19.76
CA LYS A 27 9.14 -1.21 -21.13
C LYS A 27 7.99 -1.79 -21.97
N PRO A 28 7.88 -1.45 -23.27
CA PRO A 28 6.80 -1.96 -24.13
C PRO A 28 6.74 -3.49 -24.19
N ASN A 29 7.89 -4.17 -24.22
CA ASN A 29 8.02 -5.63 -24.28
C ASN A 29 8.05 -6.32 -22.89
N ALA A 30 7.74 -5.61 -21.80
CA ALA A 30 7.62 -6.26 -20.50
C ALA A 30 6.35 -7.14 -20.46
N LEU A 31 6.40 -8.25 -19.73
CA LEU A 31 5.26 -9.15 -19.59
C LEU A 31 4.06 -8.41 -19.00
N ASN A 32 2.85 -8.68 -19.51
CA ASN A 32 1.61 -8.24 -18.85
C ASN A 32 1.36 -9.07 -17.58
N GLY A 33 0.24 -8.83 -16.88
CA GLY A 33 -0.06 -9.48 -15.62
C GLY A 33 -0.20 -10.99 -15.74
N SER A 34 -1.00 -11.45 -16.70
CA SER A 34 -1.25 -12.86 -16.95
C SER A 34 0.01 -13.60 -17.37
N GLN A 35 0.79 -13.04 -18.30
CA GLN A 35 2.07 -13.61 -18.73
C GLN A 35 3.07 -13.70 -17.57
N PHE A 36 3.14 -12.66 -16.75
CA PHE A 36 4.04 -12.66 -15.61
C PHE A 36 3.63 -13.70 -14.56
N ALA A 37 2.33 -13.82 -14.27
CA ALA A 37 1.81 -14.80 -13.35
C ALA A 37 2.15 -16.24 -13.77
N VAL A 38 1.96 -16.55 -15.05
CA VAL A 38 2.36 -17.85 -15.64
C VAL A 38 3.86 -18.08 -15.49
N ALA A 39 4.69 -17.07 -15.80
CA ALA A 39 6.15 -17.18 -15.72
C ALA A 39 6.69 -17.45 -14.30
N VAL A 40 5.91 -17.17 -13.24
CA VAL A 40 6.30 -17.43 -11.85
C VAL A 40 5.48 -18.53 -11.17
N SER A 41 4.61 -19.22 -11.91
CA SER A 41 3.70 -20.25 -11.39
C SER A 41 4.33 -21.64 -11.30
N ASP A 42 5.47 -21.86 -11.95
CA ASP A 42 6.16 -23.17 -11.87
C ASP A 42 6.51 -23.50 -10.41
N ILE A 43 6.12 -24.70 -9.98
CA ILE A 43 6.36 -25.20 -8.63
C ILE A 43 7.85 -25.35 -8.29
N ALA A 44 8.69 -25.51 -9.31
CA ALA A 44 10.14 -25.55 -9.16
C ALA A 44 10.74 -24.18 -8.79
N ILE A 45 10.01 -23.09 -9.01
CA ILE A 45 10.42 -21.75 -8.59
C ILE A 45 10.09 -21.57 -7.12
N HIS A 46 11.05 -21.86 -6.25
CA HIS A 46 10.90 -21.69 -4.80
C HIS A 46 10.76 -20.21 -4.40
N LEU A 47 10.25 -19.97 -3.18
CA LEU A 47 9.95 -18.63 -2.66
C LEU A 47 11.09 -17.61 -2.87
N PRO A 48 12.38 -17.89 -2.55
CA PRO A 48 13.45 -16.92 -2.71
C PRO A 48 13.66 -16.49 -4.17
N GLU A 49 13.56 -17.45 -5.10
CA GLU A 49 13.74 -17.17 -6.52
C GLU A 49 12.53 -16.39 -7.08
N ARG A 50 11.33 -16.81 -6.73
CA ARG A 50 10.10 -16.07 -7.08
C ARG A 50 10.17 -14.61 -6.63
N GLU A 51 10.61 -14.35 -5.40
CA GLU A 51 10.76 -13.00 -4.87
C GLU A 51 11.83 -12.17 -5.59
N LYS A 52 12.93 -12.79 -6.02
CA LYS A 52 13.93 -12.11 -6.88
C LYS A 52 13.32 -11.70 -8.21
N ILE A 53 12.52 -12.57 -8.85
CA ILE A 53 11.85 -12.29 -10.11
C ILE A 53 10.86 -11.14 -9.95
N ILE A 54 10.01 -11.16 -8.92
CA ILE A 54 9.05 -10.09 -8.59
C ILE A 54 9.80 -8.77 -8.37
N TYR A 55 10.83 -8.77 -7.49
CA TYR A 55 11.61 -7.56 -7.24
C TYR A 55 12.25 -6.98 -8.50
N LYS A 56 12.82 -7.85 -9.36
CA LYS A 56 13.44 -7.46 -10.63
C LYS A 56 12.42 -6.83 -11.58
N ALA A 57 11.20 -7.37 -11.66
CA ALA A 57 10.13 -6.85 -12.49
C ALA A 57 9.72 -5.44 -12.01
N ILE A 58 9.43 -5.27 -10.71
CA ILE A 58 9.07 -3.97 -10.12
C ILE A 58 10.22 -2.96 -10.30
N LYS A 59 11.47 -3.34 -10.00
CA LYS A 59 12.66 -2.48 -10.18
C LYS A 59 12.82 -1.99 -11.62
N LYS A 60 12.40 -2.79 -12.62
CA LYS A 60 12.41 -2.44 -14.05
C LYS A 60 11.18 -1.61 -14.47
N GLY A 61 10.27 -1.29 -13.55
CA GLY A 61 9.08 -0.48 -13.80
C GLY A 61 7.90 -1.26 -14.37
N ASN A 62 7.93 -2.61 -14.34
CA ASN A 62 6.81 -3.43 -14.82
C ASN A 62 5.65 -3.45 -13.81
N ILE A 63 5.05 -2.29 -13.63
CA ILE A 63 3.81 -2.09 -12.87
C ILE A 63 2.83 -1.31 -13.76
N PRO A 64 1.51 -1.44 -13.52
CA PRO A 64 0.52 -0.65 -14.24
C PRO A 64 0.83 0.85 -14.21
N PRO A 65 0.77 1.56 -15.34
CA PRO A 65 1.03 2.99 -15.43
C PRO A 65 0.24 3.84 -14.45
N PHE A 66 -1.02 3.49 -14.14
CA PHE A 66 -1.85 4.27 -13.23
C PHE A 66 -1.29 4.35 -11.79
N TYR A 67 -0.45 3.40 -11.35
CA TYR A 67 0.20 3.47 -10.03
C TYR A 67 1.18 4.65 -9.89
N ARG A 68 1.62 5.22 -11.00
CA ARG A 68 2.57 6.33 -10.97
C ARG A 68 1.98 7.61 -10.43
N LYS A 69 0.66 7.81 -10.54
CA LYS A 69 -0.05 8.92 -9.95
C LYS A 69 -0.52 8.52 -8.55
N LEU A 70 0.08 9.12 -7.54
CA LEU A 70 -0.29 8.87 -6.14
C LEU A 70 -1.55 9.62 -5.78
N VAL A 71 -2.35 9.04 -4.89
CA VAL A 71 -3.56 9.66 -4.33
C VAL A 71 -3.21 10.36 -3.04
N LYS A 72 -3.63 11.61 -2.89
CA LYS A 72 -3.46 12.40 -1.67
C LYS A 72 -4.48 11.98 -0.62
N ILE A 73 -4.02 11.77 0.60
CA ILE A 73 -4.84 11.60 1.80
C ILE A 73 -4.53 12.76 2.74
N THR A 74 -5.59 13.35 3.28
CA THR A 74 -5.51 14.38 4.32
C THR A 74 -6.34 13.92 5.50
N ASP A 75 -5.76 13.98 6.69
CA ASP A 75 -6.45 13.68 7.95
C ASP A 75 -6.12 14.78 8.97
N THR A 76 -7.06 15.05 9.89
CA THR A 76 -6.90 16.10 10.90
C THR A 76 -7.34 15.58 12.26
N LEU A 77 -6.49 15.79 13.26
CA LEU A 77 -6.76 15.42 14.65
C LEU A 77 -6.46 16.59 15.58
N THR A 78 -7.15 16.62 16.70
CA THR A 78 -6.80 17.53 17.80
C THR A 78 -5.69 16.90 18.64
N ILE A 79 -4.53 17.56 18.72
CA ILE A 79 -3.39 17.17 19.54
C ILE A 79 -3.12 18.31 20.54
N ASN A 80 -3.17 18.01 21.82
CA ASN A 80 -2.96 19.01 22.89
C ASN A 80 -3.80 20.30 22.70
N GLY A 81 -5.07 20.13 22.31
CA GLY A 81 -6.00 21.24 22.09
C GLY A 81 -5.85 21.98 20.75
N ALA A 82 -4.86 21.63 19.93
CA ALA A 82 -4.64 22.25 18.62
C ALA A 82 -4.98 21.31 17.45
N LEU A 83 -5.68 21.82 16.44
CA LEU A 83 -5.91 21.07 15.21
C LEU A 83 -4.59 20.84 14.49
N THR A 84 -4.29 19.58 14.21
CA THR A 84 -3.08 19.16 13.52
C THR A 84 -3.44 18.34 12.30
N THR A 85 -3.04 18.80 11.13
CA THR A 85 -3.31 18.16 9.83
C THR A 85 -2.09 17.38 9.39
N ILE A 86 -2.34 16.16 8.87
CA ILE A 86 -1.34 15.35 8.18
C ILE A 86 -1.77 15.11 6.74
N GLU A 87 -0.83 15.29 5.80
CA GLU A 87 -1.00 14.95 4.39
C GLU A 87 0.04 13.94 3.97
N TYR A 88 -0.42 12.88 3.27
CA TYR A 88 0.45 11.86 2.68
C TYR A 88 -0.10 11.35 1.36
N TYR A 89 0.73 10.64 0.60
CA TYR A 89 0.40 10.15 -0.72
C TYR A 89 0.55 8.64 -0.79
N VAL A 90 -0.45 7.96 -1.36
CA VAL A 90 -0.56 6.50 -1.41
C VAL A 90 -0.75 6.03 -2.85
N ILE A 91 -0.22 4.85 -3.20
CA ILE A 91 -0.59 4.20 -4.47
C ILE A 91 -2.10 3.89 -4.49
N PRO A 92 -2.76 4.03 -5.65
CA PRO A 92 -4.22 3.91 -5.71
C PRO A 92 -4.75 2.51 -5.37
N ASP A 93 -3.95 1.47 -5.55
CA ASP A 93 -4.33 0.08 -5.29
C ASP A 93 -3.12 -0.71 -4.75
N TYR A 94 -3.28 -2.00 -4.42
CA TYR A 94 -2.20 -2.86 -3.95
C TYR A 94 -1.22 -3.18 -5.08
N ILE A 95 0.09 -3.22 -4.78
CA ILE A 95 1.13 -3.40 -5.80
C ILE A 95 0.84 -4.61 -6.69
N ALA A 96 0.95 -4.41 -7.99
CA ALA A 96 0.74 -5.42 -9.01
C ALA A 96 1.79 -5.29 -10.12
N ILE A 97 1.96 -6.34 -10.91
CA ILE A 97 2.82 -6.36 -12.09
C ILE A 97 1.94 -6.45 -13.34
N GLY A 98 2.29 -5.70 -14.39
CA GLY A 98 1.60 -5.75 -15.67
C GLY A 98 1.26 -4.40 -16.28
N THR A 99 0.11 -4.33 -16.96
CA THR A 99 -0.44 -3.17 -17.66
C THR A 99 -1.69 -2.64 -16.91
N ASP A 100 -2.26 -1.53 -17.36
CA ASP A 100 -3.49 -0.99 -16.78
C ASP A 100 -4.72 -1.91 -17.01
N SER A 101 -4.72 -2.70 -18.08
CA SER A 101 -5.81 -3.62 -18.44
C SER A 101 -5.56 -5.06 -17.98
N ASP A 102 -4.29 -5.46 -17.82
CA ASP A 102 -3.93 -6.82 -17.41
C ASP A 102 -2.78 -6.76 -16.39
N TYR A 103 -3.13 -6.88 -15.12
CA TYR A 103 -2.20 -6.89 -14.01
C TYR A 103 -2.51 -7.99 -12.99
N PHE A 104 -1.45 -8.49 -12.40
CA PHE A 104 -1.43 -9.55 -11.42
C PHE A 104 -0.99 -8.99 -10.06
N TYR A 105 -1.85 -9.08 -9.06
CA TYR A 105 -1.48 -8.75 -7.69
C TYR A 105 -0.40 -9.70 -7.19
N CYS A 106 0.63 -9.14 -6.57
CA CYS A 106 1.79 -9.89 -6.11
C CYS A 106 1.83 -9.96 -4.58
N PRO A 107 1.17 -10.93 -3.94
CA PRO A 107 1.47 -11.25 -2.56
C PRO A 107 2.95 -11.54 -2.40
N MET A 108 3.57 -10.98 -1.38
CA MET A 108 4.99 -11.13 -1.12
C MET A 108 5.26 -11.13 0.38
N THR A 109 6.40 -11.66 0.79
CA THR A 109 6.81 -11.62 2.18
C THR A 109 7.05 -10.19 2.66
N PRO A 110 7.00 -9.92 3.96
CA PRO A 110 7.27 -8.59 4.49
C PRO A 110 8.68 -8.09 4.17
N ALA A 111 9.67 -8.99 4.04
CA ALA A 111 11.01 -8.62 3.62
C ALA A 111 11.05 -8.07 2.20
N LEU A 112 10.40 -8.76 1.26
CA LEU A 112 10.30 -8.26 -0.12
C LEU A 112 9.47 -6.99 -0.19
N ALA A 113 8.34 -6.92 0.53
CA ALA A 113 7.50 -5.73 0.59
C ALA A 113 8.30 -4.50 1.06
N GLN A 114 9.11 -4.66 2.11
CA GLN A 114 9.99 -3.60 2.61
C GLN A 114 11.10 -3.22 1.62
N ARG A 115 11.70 -4.20 0.93
CA ARG A 115 12.70 -3.92 -0.12
C ARG A 115 12.11 -3.13 -1.28
N VAL A 116 10.88 -3.47 -1.69
CA VAL A 116 10.14 -2.74 -2.72
C VAL A 116 9.82 -1.32 -2.24
N ALA A 117 9.29 -1.18 -1.01
CA ALA A 117 9.01 0.13 -0.41
C ALA A 117 10.26 1.01 -0.37
N ASN A 118 11.38 0.49 0.14
CA ASN A 118 12.66 1.22 0.18
C ASN A 118 13.13 1.66 -1.22
N LYS A 119 13.04 0.76 -2.22
CA LYS A 119 13.42 1.06 -3.61
C LYS A 119 12.61 2.20 -4.20
N LEU A 120 11.32 2.29 -3.86
CA LEU A 120 10.39 3.28 -4.38
C LEU A 120 10.28 4.53 -3.48
N LYS A 121 11.12 4.64 -2.43
CA LYS A 121 11.09 5.72 -1.42
C LYS A 121 9.73 5.82 -0.73
N CYS A 122 9.15 4.66 -0.44
CA CYS A 122 7.88 4.47 0.22
C CYS A 122 8.03 3.75 1.57
N SER A 123 6.94 3.68 2.31
CA SER A 123 6.73 2.87 3.51
C SER A 123 5.51 1.98 3.30
N LEU A 124 5.35 0.98 4.16
CA LEU A 124 4.10 0.25 4.33
C LEU A 124 3.18 1.02 5.28
N PRO A 125 1.85 0.83 5.22
CA PRO A 125 0.91 1.50 6.12
C PRO A 125 0.98 0.96 7.56
N THR A 126 0.48 1.72 8.51
CA THR A 126 0.06 1.22 9.82
C THR A 126 -1.42 0.80 9.77
N ARG A 127 -1.93 0.15 10.83
CA ARG A 127 -3.35 -0.15 10.98
C ARG A 127 -4.22 1.11 10.85
N LYS A 128 -3.85 2.19 11.51
CA LYS A 128 -4.56 3.47 11.42
C LYS A 128 -4.60 4.00 9.98
N MET A 129 -3.47 3.98 9.29
CA MET A 129 -3.42 4.41 7.88
C MET A 129 -4.28 3.53 6.97
N VAL A 130 -4.34 2.22 7.19
CA VAL A 130 -5.23 1.31 6.44
C VAL A 130 -6.70 1.72 6.61
N ASN A 131 -7.13 2.03 7.83
CA ASN A 131 -8.49 2.50 8.10
C ASN A 131 -8.77 3.84 7.40
N THR A 132 -7.86 4.81 7.53
CA THR A 132 -7.99 6.12 6.87
C THR A 132 -8.04 5.98 5.34
N ILE A 133 -7.17 5.14 4.75
CA ILE A 133 -7.17 4.86 3.31
C ILE A 133 -8.51 4.24 2.88
N TYR A 134 -9.03 3.27 3.63
CA TYR A 134 -10.32 2.67 3.34
C TYR A 134 -11.47 3.68 3.41
N GLN A 135 -11.45 4.59 4.38
CA GLN A 135 -12.46 5.67 4.48
C GLN A 135 -12.44 6.57 3.25
N HIS A 136 -11.26 6.94 2.76
CA HIS A 136 -11.06 7.78 1.58
C HIS A 136 -11.19 7.02 0.24
N ALA A 137 -11.25 5.68 0.27
CA ALA A 137 -11.36 4.89 -0.95
C ALA A 137 -12.67 5.19 -1.69
N VAL A 138 -12.53 5.62 -2.94
CA VAL A 138 -13.63 5.87 -3.87
C VAL A 138 -14.25 4.53 -4.31
N ILE A 139 -13.39 3.53 -4.50
CA ILE A 139 -13.78 2.17 -4.85
C ILE A 139 -13.58 1.28 -3.62
N LYS A 140 -14.68 0.76 -3.08
CA LYS A 140 -14.66 -0.20 -1.97
C LYS A 140 -15.04 -1.58 -2.51
N LEU A 141 -14.06 -2.49 -2.48
CA LEU A 141 -14.25 -3.88 -2.88
C LEU A 141 -14.43 -4.76 -1.64
N SER A 142 -15.33 -5.74 -1.77
CA SER A 142 -15.55 -6.71 -0.69
C SER A 142 -14.44 -7.73 -0.61
N PRO A 143 -14.11 -8.21 0.60
CA PRO A 143 -13.28 -9.39 0.77
C PRO A 143 -13.86 -10.61 0.04
N LEU A 144 -13.01 -11.36 -0.65
CA LEU A 144 -13.37 -12.60 -1.37
C LEU A 144 -12.52 -13.76 -0.80
N PRO A 145 -12.88 -14.30 0.39
CA PRO A 145 -12.10 -15.35 1.02
C PRO A 145 -12.20 -16.67 0.24
N ILE A 146 -11.04 -17.31 0.06
CA ILE A 146 -10.94 -18.69 -0.39
C ILE A 146 -10.82 -19.56 0.87
N PRO A 147 -11.52 -20.70 0.96
CA PRO A 147 -11.38 -21.60 2.10
C PRO A 147 -9.92 -21.94 2.39
N PRO A 148 -9.52 -22.05 3.66
CA PRO A 148 -8.13 -22.35 4.03
C PRO A 148 -7.67 -23.69 3.43
N ILE A 149 -6.61 -23.65 2.63
CA ILE A 149 -5.96 -24.83 2.02
C ILE A 149 -4.44 -24.62 2.02
N PRO A 150 -3.62 -25.68 2.04
CA PRO A 150 -2.16 -25.56 1.98
C PRO A 150 -1.68 -24.76 0.75
N ALA A 151 -2.39 -24.85 -0.37
CA ALA A 151 -2.05 -24.17 -1.62
C ALA A 151 -2.26 -22.65 -1.59
N MET A 152 -2.82 -22.08 -0.51
CA MET A 152 -3.13 -20.63 -0.42
C MET A 152 -1.90 -19.72 -0.58
N ILE A 153 -0.69 -20.26 -0.45
CA ILE A 153 0.60 -19.56 -0.61
C ILE A 153 1.21 -19.74 -2.01
N THR A 154 0.47 -20.36 -2.94
CA THR A 154 0.96 -20.67 -4.29
C THR A 154 0.45 -19.68 -5.33
N VAL A 155 1.21 -19.52 -6.40
CA VAL A 155 0.86 -18.59 -7.49
C VAL A 155 -0.46 -18.94 -8.18
N PRO A 156 -0.82 -20.21 -8.45
CA PRO A 156 -2.14 -20.53 -8.99
C PRO A 156 -3.31 -20.00 -8.14
N VAL A 157 -3.21 -20.03 -6.83
CA VAL A 157 -4.25 -19.44 -5.94
C VAL A 157 -4.20 -17.92 -5.96
N PHE A 158 -3.03 -17.30 -6.12
CA PHE A 158 -2.91 -15.86 -6.32
C PHE A 158 -3.57 -15.40 -7.63
N ILE A 159 -3.39 -16.17 -8.70
CA ILE A 159 -4.06 -15.95 -10.00
C ILE A 159 -5.58 -16.02 -9.80
N LYS A 160 -6.09 -17.11 -9.23
CA LYS A 160 -7.50 -17.29 -8.96
C LYS A 160 -8.10 -16.09 -8.21
N HIS A 161 -7.43 -15.65 -7.14
CA HIS A 161 -7.93 -14.51 -6.36
C HIS A 161 -7.84 -13.18 -7.14
N THR A 162 -6.81 -12.98 -7.95
CA THR A 162 -6.70 -11.81 -8.84
C THR A 162 -7.87 -11.75 -9.82
N GLU A 163 -8.24 -12.89 -10.41
CA GLU A 163 -9.39 -13.04 -11.29
C GLU A 163 -10.73 -12.72 -10.60
N MET A 164 -10.93 -13.24 -9.37
CA MET A 164 -12.11 -12.93 -8.57
C MET A 164 -12.23 -11.41 -8.31
N LEU A 165 -11.13 -10.73 -7.97
CA LEU A 165 -11.12 -9.29 -7.77
C LEU A 165 -11.33 -8.53 -9.08
N LYS A 166 -10.80 -9.03 -10.19
CA LYS A 166 -11.06 -8.45 -11.52
C LYS A 166 -12.55 -8.52 -11.86
N GLN A 167 -13.18 -9.68 -11.69
CA GLN A 167 -14.63 -9.84 -11.91
C GLN A 167 -15.45 -8.87 -11.05
N GLN A 168 -15.08 -8.69 -9.77
CA GLN A 168 -15.75 -7.73 -8.90
C GLN A 168 -15.57 -6.29 -9.40
N ARG A 169 -14.39 -5.89 -9.89
CA ARG A 169 -14.17 -4.57 -10.50
C ARG A 169 -14.98 -4.41 -11.79
N ASP A 170 -14.96 -5.42 -12.65
CA ASP A 170 -15.66 -5.39 -13.94
C ASP A 170 -17.17 -5.24 -13.75
N SER A 171 -17.74 -5.81 -12.68
CA SER A 171 -19.14 -5.62 -12.31
C SER A 171 -19.51 -4.20 -11.90
N LEU A 172 -18.54 -3.37 -11.55
CA LEU A 172 -18.76 -1.95 -11.27
C LEU A 172 -18.91 -1.09 -12.53
N GLY A 173 -18.55 -1.63 -13.71
CA GLY A 173 -18.64 -0.93 -15.00
C GLY A 173 -17.94 0.43 -14.96
N ASN A 174 -18.62 1.46 -15.42
CA ASN A 174 -18.08 2.84 -15.49
C ASN A 174 -17.78 3.47 -14.12
N LYS A 175 -18.17 2.85 -13.01
CA LYS A 175 -17.82 3.32 -11.66
C LYS A 175 -16.37 3.02 -11.31
N PHE A 176 -15.74 2.05 -11.97
CA PHE A 176 -14.34 1.73 -11.80
C PHE A 176 -13.49 2.46 -12.85
N THR A 177 -12.54 3.27 -12.38
CA THR A 177 -11.53 3.90 -13.23
C THR A 177 -10.15 3.57 -12.67
N PRO A 178 -9.20 3.03 -13.48
CA PRO A 178 -7.82 2.81 -13.03
C PRO A 178 -7.21 4.09 -12.49
N GLY A 179 -6.60 3.99 -11.31
CA GLY A 179 -6.04 5.15 -10.59
C GLY A 179 -6.95 5.77 -9.53
N ASN A 180 -8.21 5.38 -9.46
CA ASN A 180 -9.04 5.65 -8.29
C ASN A 180 -8.54 4.86 -7.08
N LEU A 181 -8.67 5.44 -5.89
CA LEU A 181 -8.27 4.78 -4.66
C LEU A 181 -9.20 3.60 -4.36
N VAL A 182 -8.62 2.41 -4.33
CA VAL A 182 -9.31 1.14 -4.01
C VAL A 182 -9.00 0.74 -2.58
N GLY A 183 -9.95 0.13 -1.88
CA GLY A 183 -9.76 -0.41 -0.54
C GLY A 183 -10.72 -1.54 -0.19
N GLY A 184 -10.34 -2.39 0.76
CA GLY A 184 -11.18 -3.42 1.34
C GLY A 184 -10.87 -4.86 0.93
N ASP A 185 -10.37 -5.08 -0.26
CA ASP A 185 -10.24 -6.40 -0.92
C ASP A 185 -9.02 -7.24 -0.53
N LYS A 186 -8.09 -6.67 0.23
CA LYS A 186 -6.88 -7.36 0.72
C LYS A 186 -6.65 -7.12 2.21
N LYS A 187 -5.85 -8.01 2.81
CA LYS A 187 -5.21 -7.81 4.10
C LYS A 187 -3.90 -7.07 3.86
N ASP A 188 -3.81 -5.83 4.34
CA ASP A 188 -2.59 -5.06 4.21
C ASP A 188 -1.47 -5.67 5.06
N VAL A 189 -0.28 -5.81 4.50
CA VAL A 189 0.96 -6.03 5.26
C VAL A 189 1.36 -4.69 5.85
N ILE A 190 1.39 -4.59 7.18
CA ILE A 190 1.46 -3.30 7.88
C ILE A 190 2.70 -3.17 8.77
N ILE A 191 3.07 -1.93 9.05
CA ILE A 191 4.02 -1.55 10.11
C ILE A 191 3.28 -1.57 11.45
N SER A 192 3.88 -2.23 12.44
CA SER A 192 3.34 -2.39 13.80
C SER A 192 4.47 -2.67 14.77
N ASN A 193 4.29 -2.32 16.04
CA ASN A 193 5.20 -2.75 17.10
C ASN A 193 5.31 -4.27 17.22
N ARG A 194 4.28 -5.01 16.76
CA ARG A 194 4.23 -6.49 16.82
C ARG A 194 5.17 -7.21 15.86
N ILE A 195 5.82 -6.49 14.93
CA ILE A 195 6.83 -7.08 14.03
C ILE A 195 7.95 -7.78 14.83
N TYR A 196 8.34 -7.17 15.94
CA TYR A 196 9.50 -7.57 16.74
C TYR A 196 9.12 -8.20 18.10
N ASN A 197 7.89 -8.72 18.25
CA ASN A 197 7.45 -9.35 19.49
C ASN A 197 8.20 -10.64 19.82
N ASP A 198 8.75 -11.30 18.81
CA ASP A 198 9.64 -12.47 18.96
C ASP A 198 11.09 -12.02 18.78
N THR A 199 11.96 -12.41 19.70
CA THR A 199 13.40 -12.13 19.65
C THR A 199 14.15 -13.00 18.64
N SER A 200 13.61 -14.17 18.31
CA SER A 200 14.22 -15.15 17.40
C SER A 200 13.93 -14.84 15.94
N ASN A 201 12.69 -14.44 15.64
CA ASN A 201 12.23 -14.10 14.29
C ASN A 201 11.25 -12.96 14.33
N TYR A 202 11.23 -12.15 13.27
CA TYR A 202 10.15 -11.19 13.09
C TYR A 202 8.96 -11.85 12.38
N HIS A 203 7.76 -11.31 12.61
CA HIS A 203 6.51 -11.82 12.06
C HIS A 203 5.98 -10.90 10.98
N VAL A 204 5.24 -11.46 10.01
CA VAL A 204 4.40 -10.64 9.16
C VAL A 204 3.18 -10.18 9.96
N VAL A 205 2.92 -8.88 9.93
CA VAL A 205 1.75 -8.30 10.58
C VAL A 205 0.75 -7.88 9.52
N ILE A 206 -0.47 -8.36 9.64
CA ILE A 206 -1.54 -8.12 8.68
C ILE A 206 -2.77 -7.51 9.36
N TYR A 207 -3.50 -6.68 8.60
CA TYR A 207 -4.74 -6.05 9.04
C TYR A 207 -5.60 -5.66 7.84
N GLY A 208 -6.92 -5.59 8.03
CA GLY A 208 -7.82 -5.00 7.03
C GLY A 208 -8.90 -5.97 6.53
N TRP A 209 -9.07 -6.08 5.21
CA TRP A 209 -10.16 -6.85 4.63
C TRP A 209 -11.51 -6.30 5.09
N HIS A 210 -11.79 -5.06 4.74
CA HIS A 210 -12.97 -4.35 5.23
C HIS A 210 -14.25 -4.79 4.52
N LYS A 211 -15.27 -5.15 5.27
CA LYS A 211 -16.61 -5.42 4.73
C LYS A 211 -17.23 -4.14 4.19
N THR A 212 -17.66 -4.14 2.95
CA THR A 212 -18.33 -2.98 2.34
C THR A 212 -19.64 -2.61 3.03
N THR A 213 -20.34 -3.61 3.60
CA THR A 213 -21.63 -3.40 4.32
C THR A 213 -21.49 -2.71 5.66
N THR A 214 -20.38 -2.89 6.36
CA THR A 214 -20.18 -2.35 7.72
C THR A 214 -19.01 -1.40 7.84
N GLY A 215 -18.13 -1.36 6.85
CA GLY A 215 -16.87 -0.61 6.91
C GLY A 215 -15.85 -1.18 7.91
N LYS A 216 -16.13 -2.32 8.56
CA LYS A 216 -15.26 -2.92 9.57
C LYS A 216 -14.29 -3.92 8.95
N ALA A 217 -13.04 -3.89 9.41
CA ALA A 217 -12.05 -4.89 9.07
C ALA A 217 -12.45 -6.27 9.65
N ILE A 218 -12.46 -7.30 8.80
CA ILE A 218 -12.71 -8.68 9.25
C ILE A 218 -11.41 -9.40 9.61
N GLN A 219 -10.27 -8.88 9.13
CA GLN A 219 -8.97 -9.32 9.60
C GLN A 219 -8.49 -8.38 10.69
N PRO A 220 -8.57 -8.77 11.97
CA PRO A 220 -7.99 -7.98 13.07
C PRO A 220 -6.47 -7.95 12.95
N LEU A 221 -5.82 -7.07 13.72
CA LEU A 221 -4.36 -7.05 13.81
C LEU A 221 -3.83 -8.43 14.21
N TYR A 222 -3.06 -9.05 13.32
CA TYR A 222 -2.57 -10.42 13.47
C TYR A 222 -1.08 -10.50 13.13
N ALA A 223 -0.31 -11.15 14.01
CA ALA A 223 1.14 -11.22 13.95
C ALA A 223 1.67 -12.62 14.34
N ARG A 224 0.99 -13.71 13.89
CA ARG A 224 1.42 -15.09 14.23
C ARG A 224 2.09 -15.82 13.08
N HIS A 225 1.94 -15.33 11.82
CA HIS A 225 2.65 -15.92 10.70
C HIS A 225 4.12 -15.49 10.69
N LEU A 226 4.99 -16.41 10.34
CA LEU A 226 6.42 -16.16 10.21
C LEU A 226 6.71 -15.22 9.02
N ASN A 227 7.91 -14.70 9.00
CA ASN A 227 8.40 -13.73 8.00
C ASN A 227 8.48 -14.26 6.57
N ASN A 228 8.39 -15.57 6.35
CA ASN A 228 8.35 -16.22 5.05
C ASN A 228 6.93 -16.49 4.54
N TRP A 229 5.89 -16.05 5.28
CA TRP A 229 4.51 -16.26 4.90
C TRP A 229 4.00 -15.16 3.98
N ALA A 230 3.42 -15.56 2.85
CA ALA A 230 2.65 -14.69 1.98
C ALA A 230 1.55 -15.51 1.31
N ASP A 231 0.30 -15.22 1.58
CA ASP A 231 -0.84 -15.88 0.94
C ASP A 231 -1.60 -14.93 0.01
N TYR A 232 -2.55 -15.48 -0.75
CA TYR A 232 -3.35 -14.78 -1.76
C TYR A 232 -4.05 -13.53 -1.24
N SER A 233 -4.36 -13.47 0.04
CA SER A 233 -5.10 -12.35 0.63
C SER A 233 -4.21 -11.16 1.01
N HIS A 234 -2.88 -11.33 1.06
CA HIS A 234 -1.96 -10.26 1.39
C HIS A 234 -1.91 -9.19 0.30
N GLY A 235 -2.03 -7.93 0.71
CA GLY A 235 -1.88 -6.76 -0.14
C GLY A 235 -0.71 -5.88 0.31
N ILE A 236 0.05 -5.39 -0.66
CA ILE A 236 1.15 -4.47 -0.40
C ILE A 236 0.75 -3.07 -0.85
N ARG A 237 0.41 -2.24 0.11
CA ARG A 237 0.08 -0.83 -0.09
C ARG A 237 1.33 0.01 0.15
N LEU A 238 1.68 0.89 -0.79
CA LEU A 238 2.84 1.75 -0.67
C LEU A 238 2.44 3.20 -0.41
N ILE A 239 3.08 3.81 0.58
CA ILE A 239 2.85 5.20 0.97
C ILE A 239 4.16 5.96 0.82
N GLN A 240 4.13 7.11 0.16
CA GLN A 240 5.32 7.92 -0.04
C GLN A 240 5.91 8.33 1.32
N ASN A 241 7.24 8.18 1.49
CA ASN A 241 7.89 8.49 2.77
C ASN A 241 7.78 9.96 3.19
N LYS A 242 7.69 10.88 2.22
CA LYS A 242 7.53 12.30 2.49
C LYS A 242 6.07 12.59 2.81
N VAL A 243 5.84 13.25 3.95
CA VAL A 243 4.52 13.67 4.44
C VAL A 243 4.59 15.12 4.91
N TRP A 244 3.44 15.74 5.15
CA TRP A 244 3.38 17.11 5.65
C TRP A 244 2.52 17.17 6.90
N VAL A 245 3.04 17.77 7.95
CA VAL A 245 2.31 18.06 9.19
C VAL A 245 2.14 19.56 9.29
N ASN A 246 0.90 20.05 9.30
CA ASN A 246 0.56 21.48 9.25
C ASN A 246 1.35 22.23 8.15
N GLY A 247 1.40 21.64 6.94
CA GLY A 247 2.12 22.20 5.79
C GLY A 247 3.64 22.02 5.83
N LYS A 248 4.24 21.58 6.94
CA LYS A 248 5.70 21.38 7.07
C LYS A 248 6.08 19.97 6.66
N ALA A 249 7.03 19.85 5.73
CA ALA A 249 7.51 18.57 5.21
C ALA A 249 8.30 17.78 6.28
N THR A 250 7.98 16.49 6.39
CA THR A 250 8.66 15.51 7.26
C THR A 250 8.64 14.12 6.61
N THR A 251 8.81 13.06 7.39
CA THR A 251 8.74 11.68 6.90
C THR A 251 7.87 10.81 7.79
N ILE A 252 7.26 9.76 7.21
CA ILE A 252 6.48 8.76 7.96
C ILE A 252 7.28 8.26 9.17
N LYS A 253 8.55 7.90 8.96
CA LYS A 253 9.43 7.42 10.05
C LYS A 253 9.53 8.41 11.20
N LYS A 254 9.79 9.69 10.92
CA LYS A 254 9.88 10.72 11.96
C LYS A 254 8.58 10.93 12.70
N VAL A 255 7.43 10.88 12.00
CA VAL A 255 6.11 10.99 12.62
C VAL A 255 5.85 9.79 13.52
N LEU A 256 6.08 8.56 13.06
CA LEU A 256 5.85 7.33 13.84
C LEU A 256 6.75 7.20 15.07
N GLN A 257 7.96 7.76 15.01
CA GLN A 257 8.93 7.77 16.12
C GLN A 257 8.73 8.93 17.10
N SER A 258 7.87 9.90 16.79
CA SER A 258 7.62 11.06 17.65
C SER A 258 6.62 10.75 18.76
N GLU A 259 6.94 11.08 20.00
CA GLU A 259 6.01 10.94 21.14
C GLU A 259 4.74 11.79 20.97
N HIS A 260 4.84 12.92 20.28
CA HIS A 260 3.71 13.85 20.09
C HIS A 260 2.93 13.63 18.79
N LEU A 261 3.62 13.20 17.71
CA LEU A 261 3.01 13.13 16.37
C LEU A 261 2.60 11.71 15.95
N ASN A 262 3.06 10.66 16.65
CA ASN A 262 2.74 9.28 16.26
C ASN A 262 1.24 9.04 16.10
N ILE A 263 0.42 9.66 16.93
CA ILE A 263 -1.04 9.54 16.92
C ILE A 263 -1.66 9.94 15.56
N LEU A 264 -0.98 10.72 14.74
CA LEU A 264 -1.42 11.06 13.38
C LEU A 264 -1.45 9.83 12.47
N LEU A 265 -0.50 8.90 12.62
CA LEU A 265 -0.33 7.74 11.74
C LEU A 265 -0.38 6.39 12.46
N SER A 266 -0.44 6.37 13.78
CA SER A 266 -0.44 5.14 14.60
C SER A 266 -1.51 5.18 15.67
N ASP A 267 -2.12 4.04 15.94
CA ASP A 267 -3.00 3.76 17.08
C ASP A 267 -2.37 2.79 18.09
N GLU A 268 -1.05 2.52 17.92
CA GLU A 268 -0.23 1.69 18.81
C GLU A 268 0.78 2.53 19.62
N GLY A 269 0.64 3.87 19.63
CA GLY A 269 1.64 4.78 20.17
C GLY A 269 2.86 4.91 19.26
N VAL A 270 4.02 5.18 19.86
CA VAL A 270 5.31 5.28 19.16
C VAL A 270 5.68 3.95 18.54
N ILE A 271 6.08 3.97 17.27
CA ILE A 271 6.66 2.82 16.58
C ILE A 271 8.15 3.08 16.38
N ALA A 272 8.96 2.54 17.28
CA ALA A 272 10.40 2.81 17.31
C ALA A 272 11.15 2.28 16.06
N LYS A 273 10.73 1.12 15.54
CA LYS A 273 11.29 0.49 14.34
C LYS A 273 10.21 0.34 13.26
N PRO A 274 9.83 1.44 12.53
CA PRO A 274 8.72 1.43 11.58
C PRO A 274 9.14 0.83 10.22
N TYR A 275 9.67 -0.36 10.21
CA TYR A 275 10.09 -1.10 9.01
C TYR A 275 10.30 -2.57 9.33
N TYR A 276 10.23 -3.44 8.30
CA TYR A 276 10.65 -4.82 8.40
C TYR A 276 12.14 -5.00 8.11
N PRO A 277 12.81 -6.00 8.72
CA PRO A 277 14.11 -6.45 8.26
C PRO A 277 14.05 -6.89 6.80
N THR A 278 15.08 -6.58 6.03
CA THR A 278 15.15 -6.91 4.59
C THR A 278 16.07 -8.09 4.28
N LYS A 279 16.82 -8.56 5.27
CA LYS A 279 17.56 -9.81 5.18
C LYS A 279 16.60 -10.98 5.43
N THR A 280 16.74 -12.03 4.64
CA THR A 280 15.90 -13.23 4.73
C THR A 280 16.80 -14.43 5.02
N ASN A 281 16.28 -15.36 5.80
CA ASN A 281 16.96 -16.61 6.15
C ASN A 281 16.32 -17.82 5.42
N TYR A 282 15.59 -17.55 4.33
CA TYR A 282 14.92 -18.56 3.50
C TYR A 282 15.29 -18.38 2.03
#